data_91803d3ddb77778fbdd25e8f492f849a
#
_entry.id   91803d3ddb77778fbdd25e8f492f849a
#
_cell.length_a   1.000
_cell.length_b   1.000
_cell.length_c   1.000
_cell.angle_alpha   90.00
_cell.angle_beta   90.00
_cell.angle_gamma   90.00
#
_symmetry.space_group_name_H-M   'P 1'
#
loop_
_entity.id
_entity.type
_entity.pdbx_description
1 polymer ?
#
loop_
_entity_poly.entity_id
_entity_poly.type
_entity_poly.pdbx_seq_one_letter_code
_entity_poly.pdbx_strand_id
1 'polypeptide(L)'
;MVEYIKIAVFFSIGVYIYERTDIAFALIFLLSLIMVLTVVSVFKHKFNTKILVMMTALVMGTVLCNAQVSENAHDLYKYEGRYVTVVGRVCEIPQDSEEDENVRYVIDVRKVNNEKVRDKILLTSDNKPEYGDTVTFSGFIDELPEKLNRNGFDYKKYYKKLGIFFKSYSSEVKLSDEVIKDYSPYAINNSFKN
;
A
#
# COMPACT_ATOMS: atom_id res chain seq x y z
N MET A 1 -29.09 -5.17 -10.93
CA MET A 1 -27.95 -6.09 -10.72
C MET A 1 -26.91 -6.00 -11.85
N VAL A 2 -27.27 -6.20 -13.12
CA VAL A 2 -26.33 -6.20 -14.27
C VAL A 2 -25.54 -4.88 -14.42
N GLU A 3 -26.14 -3.73 -14.15
CA GLU A 3 -25.47 -2.42 -14.27
C GLU A 3 -24.33 -2.24 -13.23
N TYR A 4 -24.53 -2.69 -12.01
CA TYR A 4 -23.47 -2.63 -10.97
C TYR A 4 -22.28 -3.55 -11.30
N ILE A 5 -22.55 -4.71 -11.90
CA ILE A 5 -21.51 -5.63 -12.37
C ILE A 5 -20.66 -4.95 -13.45
N LYS A 6 -21.27 -4.24 -14.39
CA LYS A 6 -20.53 -3.50 -15.42
C LYS A 6 -19.65 -2.42 -14.81
N ILE A 7 -20.15 -1.64 -13.84
CA ILE A 7 -19.36 -0.61 -13.15
C ILE A 7 -18.16 -1.25 -12.45
N ALA A 8 -18.35 -2.35 -11.73
CA ALA A 8 -17.28 -3.07 -11.04
C ALA A 8 -16.21 -3.59 -12.03
N VAL A 9 -16.63 -4.13 -13.19
CA VAL A 9 -15.71 -4.59 -14.23
C VAL A 9 -14.88 -3.44 -14.80
N PHE A 10 -15.50 -2.29 -15.11
CA PHE A 10 -14.75 -1.13 -15.61
C PHE A 10 -13.78 -0.57 -14.56
N PHE A 11 -14.16 -0.54 -13.29
CA PHE A 11 -13.27 -0.17 -12.20
C PHE A 11 -12.05 -1.11 -12.12
N SER A 12 -12.27 -2.44 -12.18
CA SER A 12 -11.21 -3.44 -12.16
C SER A 12 -10.27 -3.33 -13.36
N ILE A 13 -10.81 -2.99 -14.54
CA ILE A 13 -9.99 -2.70 -15.73
C ILE A 13 -9.11 -1.47 -15.49
N GLY A 14 -9.61 -0.43 -14.83
CA GLY A 14 -8.84 0.76 -14.47
C GLY A 14 -7.65 0.41 -13.58
N VAL A 15 -7.87 -0.42 -12.55
CA VAL A 15 -6.80 -0.93 -11.67
C VAL A 15 -5.78 -1.75 -12.46
N TYR A 16 -6.23 -2.63 -13.35
CA TYR A 16 -5.34 -3.45 -14.19
C TYR A 16 -4.47 -2.62 -15.14
N ILE A 17 -5.04 -1.56 -15.75
CA ILE A 17 -4.29 -0.64 -16.61
C ILE A 17 -3.20 0.06 -15.80
N TYR A 18 -3.51 0.52 -14.58
CA TYR A 18 -2.54 1.12 -13.68
C TYR A 18 -1.33 0.20 -13.41
N GLU A 19 -1.56 -1.09 -13.21
CA GLU A 19 -0.49 -2.05 -12.93
C GLU A 19 0.47 -2.30 -14.11
N ARG A 20 0.00 -2.07 -15.35
CA ARG A 20 0.73 -2.41 -16.57
C ARG A 20 1.38 -1.24 -17.29
N THR A 21 0.91 -0.02 -17.04
CA THR A 21 1.34 1.17 -17.78
C THR A 21 1.87 2.25 -16.84
N ASP A 22 2.70 3.13 -17.40
CA ASP A 22 3.13 4.33 -16.69
C ASP A 22 1.91 5.23 -16.46
N ILE A 23 1.76 5.73 -15.24
CA ILE A 23 0.54 6.40 -14.78
C ILE A 23 0.18 7.62 -15.63
N ALA A 24 1.20 8.40 -16.03
CA ALA A 24 1.00 9.58 -16.85
C ALA A 24 0.37 9.22 -18.20
N PHE A 25 0.84 8.17 -18.86
CA PHE A 25 0.30 7.68 -20.12
C PHE A 25 -1.12 7.12 -19.95
N ALA A 26 -1.38 6.35 -18.89
CA ALA A 26 -2.70 5.80 -18.62
C ALA A 26 -3.74 6.91 -18.41
N LEU A 27 -3.43 7.93 -17.61
CA LEU A 27 -4.34 9.05 -17.35
C LEU A 27 -4.58 9.91 -18.58
N ILE A 28 -3.53 10.23 -19.37
CA ILE A 28 -3.67 11.00 -20.61
C ILE A 28 -4.54 10.23 -21.63
N PHE A 29 -4.30 8.93 -21.79
CA PHE A 29 -5.08 8.07 -22.67
C PHE A 29 -6.56 8.03 -22.25
N LEU A 30 -6.85 7.84 -20.97
CA LEU A 30 -8.20 7.81 -20.43
C LEU A 30 -8.93 9.15 -20.57
N LEU A 31 -8.25 10.26 -20.28
CA LEU A 31 -8.81 11.60 -20.47
C LEU A 31 -9.11 11.89 -21.94
N SER A 32 -8.21 11.49 -22.85
CA SER A 32 -8.42 11.66 -24.28
C SER A 32 -9.62 10.84 -24.78
N LEU A 33 -9.78 9.61 -24.29
CA LEU A 33 -10.91 8.75 -24.62
C LEU A 33 -12.25 9.32 -24.11
N ILE A 34 -12.27 9.87 -22.89
CA ILE A 34 -13.47 10.55 -22.35
C ILE A 34 -13.80 11.78 -23.21
N MET A 35 -12.80 12.57 -23.59
CA MET A 35 -12.99 13.74 -24.43
C MET A 35 -13.60 13.37 -25.79
N VAL A 36 -13.08 12.34 -26.45
CA VAL A 36 -13.61 11.85 -27.73
C VAL A 36 -15.06 11.37 -27.57
N LEU A 37 -15.36 10.60 -26.54
CA LEU A 37 -16.71 10.08 -26.31
C LEU A 37 -17.71 11.19 -25.98
N THR A 38 -17.31 12.23 -25.24
CA THR A 38 -18.18 13.39 -24.98
C THR A 38 -18.45 14.18 -26.25
N VAL A 39 -17.45 14.42 -27.08
CA VAL A 39 -17.63 15.09 -28.40
C VAL A 39 -18.60 14.31 -29.31
N VAL A 40 -18.37 12.99 -29.44
CA VAL A 40 -19.25 12.14 -30.27
C VAL A 40 -20.68 12.10 -29.73
N SER A 41 -20.85 12.11 -28.41
CA SER A 41 -22.16 12.11 -27.75
C SER A 41 -22.93 13.42 -28.02
N VAL A 42 -22.24 14.56 -27.98
CA VAL A 42 -22.81 15.88 -28.28
C VAL A 42 -23.26 15.93 -29.73
N PHE A 43 -22.42 15.50 -30.68
CA PHE A 43 -22.78 15.50 -32.14
C PHE A 43 -23.94 14.59 -32.47
N LYS A 44 -24.11 13.47 -31.79
CA LYS A 44 -25.21 12.52 -32.04
C LYS A 44 -26.50 12.81 -31.28
N HIS A 45 -26.58 13.90 -30.51
CA HIS A 45 -27.72 14.23 -29.64
C HIS A 45 -28.27 13.08 -28.78
N LYS A 46 -27.44 12.04 -28.54
CA LYS A 46 -27.75 10.87 -27.68
C LYS A 46 -26.77 10.79 -26.52
N PHE A 47 -27.05 11.58 -25.48
CA PHE A 47 -26.25 11.50 -24.26
C PHE A 47 -26.57 10.21 -23.48
N ASN A 48 -25.66 9.26 -23.51
CA ASN A 48 -25.83 8.02 -22.73
C ASN A 48 -25.09 8.13 -21.39
N THR A 49 -25.83 8.54 -20.36
CA THR A 49 -25.31 8.69 -19.00
C THR A 49 -24.65 7.42 -18.45
N LYS A 50 -25.06 6.24 -18.90
CA LYS A 50 -24.47 4.97 -18.48
C LYS A 50 -23.01 4.81 -18.93
N ILE A 51 -22.69 5.25 -20.15
CA ILE A 51 -21.31 5.23 -20.66
C ILE A 51 -20.43 6.18 -19.83
N LEU A 52 -20.94 7.37 -19.49
CA LEU A 52 -20.23 8.32 -18.67
C LEU A 52 -19.90 7.72 -17.28
N VAL A 53 -20.86 7.08 -16.62
CA VAL A 53 -20.66 6.42 -15.31
C VAL A 53 -19.61 5.32 -15.40
N MET A 54 -19.62 4.51 -16.46
CA MET A 54 -18.61 3.46 -16.64
C MET A 54 -17.20 4.03 -16.84
N MET A 55 -17.07 5.11 -17.61
CA MET A 55 -15.79 5.78 -17.82
C MET A 55 -15.27 6.47 -16.55
N THR A 56 -16.13 7.12 -15.77
CA THR A 56 -15.73 7.68 -14.49
C THR A 56 -15.29 6.61 -13.49
N ALA A 57 -15.94 5.45 -13.47
CA ALA A 57 -15.52 4.32 -12.63
C ALA A 57 -14.13 3.80 -13.02
N LEU A 58 -13.82 3.72 -14.31
CA LEU A 58 -12.52 3.31 -14.82
C LEU A 58 -11.42 4.30 -14.41
N VAL A 59 -11.64 5.61 -14.57
CA VAL A 59 -10.69 6.65 -14.13
C VAL A 59 -10.51 6.63 -12.62
N MET A 60 -11.61 6.46 -11.88
CA MET A 60 -11.55 6.37 -10.41
C MET A 60 -10.67 5.21 -9.94
N GLY A 61 -10.75 4.06 -10.62
CA GLY A 61 -9.88 2.91 -10.33
C GLY A 61 -8.39 3.23 -10.49
N THR A 62 -8.00 3.92 -11.57
CA THR A 62 -6.60 4.32 -11.77
C THR A 62 -6.14 5.35 -10.76
N VAL A 63 -6.95 6.37 -10.48
CA VAL A 63 -6.62 7.46 -9.53
C VAL A 63 -6.47 6.95 -8.11
N LEU A 64 -7.40 6.10 -7.64
CA LEU A 64 -7.32 5.55 -6.29
C LEU A 64 -6.10 4.64 -6.11
N CYS A 65 -5.79 3.83 -7.13
CA CYS A 65 -4.59 3.00 -7.10
C CYS A 65 -3.32 3.85 -7.02
N ASN A 66 -3.25 4.95 -7.79
CA ASN A 66 -2.14 5.88 -7.72
C ASN A 66 -2.01 6.57 -6.36
N ALA A 67 -3.12 7.02 -5.79
CA ALA A 67 -3.10 7.67 -4.48
C ALA A 67 -2.60 6.73 -3.37
N GLN A 68 -2.91 5.43 -3.48
CA GLN A 68 -2.44 4.43 -2.53
C GLN A 68 -0.94 4.12 -2.67
N VAL A 69 -0.38 4.21 -3.88
CA VAL A 69 1.02 3.86 -4.19
C VAL A 69 1.91 5.11 -4.29
N SER A 70 1.35 6.31 -4.10
CA SER A 70 2.11 7.57 -4.19
C SER A 70 3.08 7.71 -3.04
N GLU A 71 4.36 7.85 -3.38
CA GLU A 71 5.46 8.07 -2.43
C GLU A 71 5.25 9.32 -1.57
N ASN A 72 4.71 10.39 -2.15
CA ASN A 72 4.48 11.67 -1.46
C ASN A 72 3.40 11.62 -0.36
N ALA A 73 2.65 10.52 -0.25
CA ALA A 73 1.63 10.33 0.77
C ALA A 73 2.17 9.67 2.05
N HIS A 74 3.46 9.29 2.06
CA HIS A 74 4.06 8.55 3.16
C HIS A 74 4.86 9.44 4.11
N ASP A 75 4.48 9.45 5.37
CA ASP A 75 5.10 10.26 6.42
C ASP A 75 6.56 9.87 6.69
N LEU A 76 6.94 8.63 6.38
CA LEU A 76 8.29 8.11 6.65
C LEU A 76 9.37 8.71 5.74
N TYR A 77 9.03 9.33 4.58
CA TYR A 77 10.03 9.96 3.72
C TYR A 77 10.86 11.06 4.42
N LYS A 78 10.26 11.78 5.37
CA LYS A 78 10.97 12.81 6.16
C LYS A 78 12.07 12.24 7.05
N TYR A 79 12.07 10.91 7.27
CA TYR A 79 13.05 10.21 8.11
C TYR A 79 14.00 9.32 7.32
N GLU A 80 13.92 9.32 6.00
CA GLU A 80 14.80 8.54 5.13
C GLU A 80 16.28 8.84 5.42
N GLY A 81 17.10 7.78 5.52
CA GLY A 81 18.52 7.85 5.86
C GLY A 81 18.81 8.28 7.30
N ARG A 82 17.82 8.39 8.17
CA ARG A 82 18.01 8.81 9.57
C ARG A 82 17.86 7.63 10.53
N TYR A 83 18.64 7.67 11.58
CA TYR A 83 18.50 6.76 12.71
C TYR A 83 17.43 7.28 13.66
N VAL A 84 16.36 6.54 13.83
CA VAL A 84 15.19 6.97 14.61
C VAL A 84 14.64 5.83 15.47
N THR A 85 13.87 6.21 16.49
CA THR A 85 13.10 5.26 17.29
C THR A 85 11.68 5.19 16.79
N VAL A 86 11.24 3.98 16.47
CA VAL A 86 9.93 3.69 15.89
C VAL A 86 9.09 2.89 16.88
N VAL A 87 7.85 3.30 17.05
CA VAL A 87 6.82 2.55 17.78
C VAL A 87 5.74 2.15 16.80
N GLY A 88 5.43 0.87 16.75
CA GLY A 88 4.45 0.35 15.82
C GLY A 88 3.91 -1.01 16.27
N ARG A 89 3.01 -1.55 15.47
CA ARG A 89 2.38 -2.83 15.72
C ARG A 89 2.69 -3.82 14.62
N VAL A 90 2.98 -5.06 14.99
CA VAL A 90 3.16 -6.17 14.03
C VAL A 90 1.82 -6.49 13.38
N CYS A 91 1.69 -6.22 12.08
CA CYS A 91 0.45 -6.44 11.33
C CYS A 91 0.52 -7.57 10.31
N GLU A 92 1.71 -8.06 10.02
CA GLU A 92 1.93 -9.25 9.20
C GLU A 92 3.21 -9.95 9.65
N ILE A 93 3.15 -11.28 9.80
CA ILE A 93 4.33 -12.13 9.95
C ILE A 93 4.56 -12.73 8.57
N PRO A 94 5.68 -12.46 7.90
CA PRO A 94 6.02 -13.13 6.66
C PRO A 94 6.08 -14.63 6.90
N GLN A 95 5.62 -15.40 5.94
CA GLN A 95 5.81 -16.86 5.98
C GLN A 95 7.30 -17.13 6.09
N ASP A 96 7.68 -17.75 7.19
CA ASP A 96 9.05 -18.14 7.49
C ASP A 96 9.63 -18.97 6.34
N SER A 97 10.78 -18.55 5.86
CA SER A 97 11.78 -19.54 5.46
C SER A 97 12.40 -20.01 6.77
N GLU A 98 12.16 -21.25 7.17
CA GLU A 98 12.70 -21.87 8.39
C GLU A 98 14.24 -21.83 8.47
N GLU A 99 14.90 -21.38 7.40
CA GLU A 99 16.34 -21.31 7.23
C GLU A 99 16.95 -19.89 7.44
N ASP A 100 16.15 -18.83 7.51
CA ASP A 100 16.66 -17.46 7.68
C ASP A 100 16.76 -17.10 9.18
N GLU A 101 17.97 -16.84 9.66
CA GLU A 101 18.22 -16.30 11.03
C GLU A 101 17.50 -14.95 11.25
N ASN A 102 17.25 -14.21 10.18
CA ASN A 102 16.62 -12.88 10.23
C ASN A 102 15.18 -12.94 9.70
N VAL A 103 14.22 -12.74 10.57
CA VAL A 103 12.81 -12.73 10.20
C VAL A 103 12.36 -11.32 9.82
N ARG A 104 11.52 -11.23 8.80
CA ARG A 104 10.97 -9.96 8.31
C ARG A 104 9.55 -9.78 8.81
N TYR A 105 9.23 -8.61 9.33
CA TYR A 105 7.93 -8.25 9.88
C TYR A 105 7.39 -7.00 9.19
N VAL A 106 6.10 -6.96 8.94
CA VAL A 106 5.43 -5.72 8.54
C VAL A 106 4.91 -5.04 9.78
N ILE A 107 5.41 -3.83 10.04
CA ILE A 107 5.06 -3.01 11.18
C ILE A 107 4.19 -1.85 10.73
N ASP A 108 3.00 -1.71 11.30
CA ASP A 108 2.14 -0.53 11.19
C ASP A 108 2.66 0.53 12.16
N VAL A 109 3.40 1.50 11.61
CA VAL A 109 4.08 2.56 12.38
C VAL A 109 3.05 3.54 12.92
N ARG A 110 3.19 3.89 14.19
CA ARG A 110 2.31 4.84 14.89
C ARG A 110 3.03 6.07 15.39
N LYS A 111 4.31 5.91 15.74
CA LYS A 111 5.15 7.02 16.20
C LYS A 111 6.58 6.84 15.69
N VAL A 112 7.21 7.95 15.35
CA VAL A 112 8.65 8.04 15.07
C VAL A 112 9.19 9.21 15.90
N ASN A 113 10.17 8.98 16.78
CA ASN A 113 10.72 10.00 17.68
C ASN A 113 9.63 10.80 18.45
N ASN A 114 8.57 10.11 18.92
CA ASN A 114 7.38 10.67 19.58
C ASN A 114 6.41 11.46 18.65
N GLU A 115 6.70 11.69 17.39
CA GLU A 115 5.77 12.25 16.43
C GLU A 115 4.81 11.17 15.91
N LYS A 116 3.53 11.53 15.77
CA LYS A 116 2.53 10.62 15.19
C LYS A 116 2.78 10.46 13.71
N VAL A 117 2.88 9.20 13.27
CA VAL A 117 3.10 8.79 11.88
C VAL A 117 2.11 7.68 11.57
N ARG A 118 1.60 7.64 10.35
CA ARG A 118 0.76 6.54 9.85
C ARG A 118 1.37 5.99 8.58
N ASP A 119 2.13 4.95 8.73
CA ASP A 119 2.80 4.31 7.61
C ASP A 119 3.12 2.85 7.92
N LYS A 120 3.60 2.11 6.92
CA LYS A 120 4.07 0.74 7.09
C LYS A 120 5.55 0.64 6.78
N ILE A 121 6.26 -0.17 7.56
CA ILE A 121 7.68 -0.45 7.35
C ILE A 121 7.95 -1.95 7.41
N LEU A 122 8.90 -2.42 6.61
CA LEU A 122 9.43 -3.77 6.67
C LEU A 122 10.59 -3.79 7.66
N LEU A 123 10.38 -4.39 8.82
CA LEU A 123 11.42 -4.59 9.84
C LEU A 123 12.07 -5.95 9.67
N THR A 124 13.40 -5.98 9.61
CA THR A 124 14.19 -7.21 9.72
C THR A 124 14.81 -7.27 11.10
N SER A 125 14.58 -8.35 11.85
CA SER A 125 15.07 -8.50 13.22
C SER A 125 15.34 -9.95 13.57
N ASP A 126 16.29 -10.16 14.50
CA ASP A 126 16.60 -11.45 15.11
C ASP A 126 15.56 -11.84 16.18
N ASN A 127 14.87 -10.85 16.75
CA ASN A 127 13.78 -11.07 17.69
C ASN A 127 12.53 -11.56 16.95
N LYS A 128 11.74 -12.40 17.62
CA LYS A 128 10.51 -12.99 17.05
C LYS A 128 9.27 -12.44 17.77
N PRO A 129 8.86 -11.17 17.52
CA PRO A 129 7.60 -10.67 18.04
C PRO A 129 6.42 -11.40 17.41
N GLU A 130 5.31 -11.51 18.14
CA GLU A 130 4.09 -12.13 17.65
C GLU A 130 3.20 -11.14 16.88
N TYR A 131 2.29 -11.70 16.08
CA TYR A 131 1.27 -10.88 15.40
C TYR A 131 0.43 -10.13 16.43
N GLY A 132 0.33 -8.82 16.24
CA GLY A 132 -0.44 -7.95 17.12
C GLY A 132 0.37 -7.28 18.23
N ASP A 133 1.59 -7.72 18.43
CA ASP A 133 2.48 -7.08 19.42
C ASP A 133 2.75 -5.63 19.07
N THR A 134 2.79 -4.79 20.11
CA THR A 134 3.33 -3.44 20.00
C THR A 134 4.82 -3.48 20.28
N VAL A 135 5.61 -3.02 19.32
CA VAL A 135 7.06 -3.07 19.38
C VAL A 135 7.66 -1.68 19.30
N THR A 136 8.77 -1.52 20.01
CA THR A 136 9.65 -0.35 19.91
C THR A 136 11.02 -0.81 19.47
N PHE A 137 11.53 -0.22 18.41
CA PHE A 137 12.87 -0.49 17.89
C PHE A 137 13.55 0.81 17.44
N SER A 138 14.87 0.76 17.31
CA SER A 138 15.65 1.87 16.78
C SER A 138 16.48 1.37 15.60
N GLY A 139 16.49 2.15 14.53
CA GLY A 139 17.18 1.77 13.29
C GLY A 139 17.15 2.88 12.25
N PHE A 140 17.88 2.65 11.15
CA PHE A 140 17.83 3.50 9.99
C PHE A 140 16.55 3.21 9.19
N ILE A 141 15.93 4.25 8.69
CA ILE A 141 14.81 4.13 7.75
C ILE A 141 15.40 4.26 6.35
N ASP A 142 15.38 3.17 5.59
CA ASP A 142 15.89 3.13 4.23
C ASP A 142 14.78 2.77 3.26
N GLU A 143 14.83 3.30 2.05
CA GLU A 143 13.93 2.87 0.99
C GLU A 143 14.20 1.41 0.60
N LEU A 144 13.16 0.71 0.15
CA LEU A 144 13.30 -0.65 -0.35
C LEU A 144 14.25 -0.68 -1.57
N PRO A 145 15.20 -1.65 -1.62
CA PRO A 145 16.17 -1.71 -2.68
C PRO A 145 15.52 -2.00 -4.03
N GLU A 146 16.08 -1.38 -5.06
CA GLU A 146 15.69 -1.69 -6.43
C GLU A 146 16.13 -3.09 -6.84
N LYS A 147 15.48 -3.60 -7.86
CA LYS A 147 15.78 -4.89 -8.44
C LYS A 147 17.20 -4.92 -9.01
N LEU A 148 18.06 -5.76 -8.46
CA LEU A 148 19.45 -5.92 -8.90
C LEU A 148 19.58 -6.77 -10.18
N ASN A 149 18.72 -7.80 -10.33
CA ASN A 149 18.79 -8.73 -11.44
C ASN A 149 17.62 -8.55 -12.41
N ARG A 150 17.89 -8.45 -13.70
CA ARG A 150 16.89 -8.23 -14.76
C ARG A 150 15.74 -9.26 -14.73
N ASN A 151 16.02 -10.51 -14.41
CA ASN A 151 15.05 -11.60 -14.35
C ASN A 151 14.66 -12.02 -12.92
N GLY A 152 15.17 -11.33 -11.89
CA GLY A 152 14.84 -11.59 -10.48
C GLY A 152 13.46 -11.07 -10.08
N PHE A 153 12.98 -11.49 -8.92
CA PHE A 153 11.75 -10.95 -8.33
C PHE A 153 11.96 -9.48 -7.93
N ASP A 154 10.98 -8.64 -8.19
CA ASP A 154 11.00 -7.21 -7.86
C ASP A 154 10.33 -6.98 -6.51
N TYR A 155 11.13 -7.07 -5.44
CA TYR A 155 10.68 -6.87 -4.08
C TYR A 155 10.11 -5.47 -3.84
N LYS A 156 10.76 -4.42 -4.39
CA LYS A 156 10.30 -3.04 -4.25
C LYS A 156 8.89 -2.88 -4.82
N LYS A 157 8.67 -3.38 -6.03
CA LYS A 157 7.36 -3.34 -6.69
C LYS A 157 6.30 -4.15 -5.94
N TYR A 158 6.67 -5.30 -5.39
CA TYR A 158 5.76 -6.14 -4.60
C TYR A 158 5.31 -5.42 -3.33
N TYR A 159 6.25 -4.93 -2.52
CA TYR A 159 5.94 -4.27 -1.26
C TYR A 159 5.26 -2.91 -1.44
N LYS A 160 5.60 -2.15 -2.50
CA LYS A 160 4.89 -0.92 -2.85
C LYS A 160 3.39 -1.14 -3.08
N LYS A 161 3.00 -2.26 -3.68
CA LYS A 161 1.58 -2.63 -3.84
C LYS A 161 0.86 -2.86 -2.51
N LEU A 162 1.59 -3.28 -1.48
CA LEU A 162 1.10 -3.45 -0.12
C LEU A 162 1.15 -2.14 0.71
N GLY A 163 1.60 -1.04 0.08
CA GLY A 163 1.77 0.25 0.74
C GLY A 163 2.99 0.30 1.66
N ILE A 164 4.02 -0.50 1.38
CA ILE A 164 5.27 -0.56 2.13
C ILE A 164 6.39 -0.03 1.24
N PHE A 165 7.01 1.07 1.65
CA PHE A 165 8.05 1.76 0.87
C PHE A 165 9.42 1.69 1.52
N PHE A 166 9.45 1.48 2.84
CA PHE A 166 10.64 1.54 3.67
C PHE A 166 10.95 0.22 4.33
N LYS A 167 12.23 0.05 4.63
CA LYS A 167 12.77 -1.04 5.43
C LYS A 167 13.60 -0.49 6.57
N SER A 168 13.73 -1.26 7.65
CA SER A 168 14.66 -1.02 8.73
C SER A 168 15.25 -2.35 9.20
N TYR A 169 16.43 -2.29 9.77
CA TYR A 169 17.06 -3.40 10.48
C TYR A 169 17.25 -3.00 11.93
N SER A 170 16.90 -3.89 12.85
CA SER A 170 17.17 -3.73 14.27
C SER A 170 17.44 -5.07 14.92
N SER A 171 18.59 -5.18 15.59
CA SER A 171 18.94 -6.35 16.39
C SER A 171 18.20 -6.38 17.72
N GLU A 172 17.67 -5.25 18.18
CA GLU A 172 16.98 -5.14 19.46
C GLU A 172 15.57 -4.58 19.24
N VAL A 173 14.57 -5.44 19.43
CA VAL A 173 13.15 -5.09 19.40
C VAL A 173 12.58 -5.32 20.77
N LYS A 174 12.04 -4.28 21.39
CA LYS A 174 11.41 -4.33 22.70
C LYS A 174 9.90 -4.37 22.56
N LEU A 175 9.25 -5.25 23.31
CA LEU A 175 7.80 -5.18 23.47
C LEU A 175 7.48 -3.90 24.24
N SER A 176 6.50 -3.16 23.74
CA SER A 176 6.04 -1.92 24.36
C SER A 176 4.75 -2.18 25.13
N ASP A 177 4.66 -1.67 26.36
CA ASP A 177 3.42 -1.69 27.16
C ASP A 177 2.36 -0.71 26.63
N GLU A 178 2.67 0.05 25.59
CA GLU A 178 1.74 0.99 24.98
C GLU A 178 0.68 0.23 24.19
N VAL A 179 -0.55 0.15 24.73
CA VAL A 179 -1.66 -0.53 24.08
C VAL A 179 -2.14 0.29 22.88
N ILE A 180 -1.74 -0.11 21.67
CA ILE A 180 -2.27 0.43 20.44
C ILE A 180 -3.61 -0.27 20.15
N LYS A 181 -4.74 0.46 20.27
CA LYS A 181 -6.06 -0.09 19.94
C LYS A 181 -6.11 -0.44 18.45
N ASP A 182 -6.37 -1.70 18.18
CA ASP A 182 -6.56 -2.18 16.82
C ASP A 182 -8.03 -2.11 16.43
N TYR A 183 -8.31 -1.41 15.34
CA TYR A 183 -9.63 -1.37 14.70
C TYR A 183 -9.66 -2.21 13.42
N SER A 184 -8.66 -3.09 13.19
CA SER A 184 -8.67 -3.97 12.04
C SER A 184 -9.78 -5.03 12.17
N PRO A 185 -10.38 -5.47 11.05
CA PRO A 185 -11.37 -6.55 11.06
C PRO A 185 -10.83 -7.86 11.66
N TYR A 186 -9.52 -8.06 11.64
CA TYR A 186 -8.84 -9.23 12.20
C TYR A 186 -8.82 -9.24 13.73
N ALA A 187 -8.61 -8.06 14.35
CA ALA A 187 -8.64 -7.94 15.80
C ALA A 187 -10.04 -8.14 16.39
N ILE A 188 -11.07 -7.69 15.65
CA ILE A 188 -12.47 -7.89 16.02
C ILE A 188 -12.80 -9.37 16.06
N ASN A 189 -12.30 -10.16 15.10
CA ASN A 189 -12.59 -11.59 15.02
C ASN A 189 -11.91 -12.43 16.14
N ASN A 190 -10.75 -11.99 16.63
CA ASN A 190 -10.04 -12.66 17.73
C ASN A 190 -10.57 -12.29 19.10
N SER A 191 -11.19 -11.12 19.29
CA SER A 191 -11.81 -10.74 20.56
C SER A 191 -13.09 -11.53 20.88
N PHE A 192 -13.66 -12.24 19.90
CA PHE A 192 -14.83 -13.12 20.08
C PHE A 192 -14.46 -14.59 20.32
N LYS A 193 -13.16 -14.95 20.38
CA LYS A 193 -12.70 -16.32 20.60
C LYS A 193 -12.19 -16.61 22.01
N ASN A 194 -12.24 -15.61 22.91
CA ASN A 194 -11.90 -15.76 24.33
C ASN A 194 -13.15 -15.65 25.21
#